data_60d2298bcaac4e6d9f2fd84d324c873d
#
_entry.id   60d2298bcaac4e6d9f2fd84d324c873d
#
_cell.length_a   1.000
_cell.length_b   1.000
_cell.length_c   1.000
_cell.angle_alpha   90.00
_cell.angle_beta   90.00
_cell.angle_gamma   90.00
#
_symmetry.space_group_name_H-M   'P 1'
#
loop_
_entity.id
_entity.type
_entity.pdbx_description
1 polymer ?
#
loop_
_entity_poly.entity_id
_entity_poly.type
_entity_poly.pdbx_seq_one_letter_code
_entity_poly.pdbx_strand_id
1 'polypeptide(L)'
;VAGFSWDWKTKQKKKPKDDMRCYDKLVKMGEFDIEIQHHKYIWNLTDKGWVTRKDSHCTIGCIHTTQGYDMNYVGVIFGEEIDYNFSTNSIEINLDKYKDKKVKQNTDKEYLKNLILNTYTTILARGIKGCYVYACNPNMQEYLEQFIAKANKVTLGEK
;
A
#
# COMPACT_ATOMS: atom_id res chain seq x y z
N VAL A 1 -4.52 0.59 2.29
CA VAL A 1 -3.27 1.37 2.31
C VAL A 1 -2.27 0.72 1.38
N ALA A 2 -1.43 1.49 0.69
CA ALA A 2 -0.43 0.97 -0.23
C ALA A 2 0.90 1.72 -0.10
N GLY A 3 1.99 1.05 -0.53
CA GLY A 3 3.32 1.64 -0.67
C GLY A 3 3.45 2.57 -1.88
N PHE A 4 4.70 2.82 -2.30
CA PHE A 4 5.01 3.76 -3.38
C PHE A 4 5.35 3.05 -4.71
N SER A 5 4.49 2.12 -5.16
CA SER A 5 4.65 1.35 -6.40
C SER A 5 3.99 2.00 -7.63
N TRP A 6 3.14 2.98 -7.43
CA TRP A 6 2.36 3.59 -8.51
C TRP A 6 2.78 5.03 -8.80
N ASP A 7 2.61 5.43 -10.04
CA ASP A 7 2.76 6.83 -10.42
C ASP A 7 1.58 7.65 -9.86
N TRP A 8 1.89 8.66 -9.07
CA TRP A 8 0.87 9.53 -8.49
C TRP A 8 0.36 10.54 -9.53
N LYS A 9 -0.49 10.07 -10.43
CA LYS A 9 -1.05 10.85 -11.56
C LYS A 9 -1.92 12.01 -11.09
N THR A 10 -2.66 11.82 -10.00
CA THR A 10 -3.57 12.84 -9.47
C THR A 10 -2.85 13.94 -8.68
N LYS A 11 -1.57 13.76 -8.31
CA LYS A 11 -0.75 14.75 -7.59
C LYS A 11 -0.63 16.10 -8.28
N GLN A 12 -0.51 16.07 -9.62
CA GLN A 12 -0.23 17.28 -10.41
C GLN A 12 -1.46 18.19 -10.57
N LYS A 13 -2.63 17.68 -10.22
CA LYS A 13 -3.86 18.46 -10.33
C LYS A 13 -4.00 19.31 -9.09
N LYS A 14 -3.96 20.64 -9.27
CA LYS A 14 -4.11 21.62 -8.18
C LYS A 14 -5.25 21.18 -7.28
N LYS A 15 -4.94 20.84 -6.03
CA LYS A 15 -5.94 20.51 -5.02
C LYS A 15 -6.94 21.69 -4.96
N PRO A 16 -8.22 21.47 -5.22
CA PRO A 16 -9.22 22.52 -4.95
C PRO A 16 -9.13 22.86 -3.45
N LYS A 17 -9.38 24.13 -3.10
CA LYS A 17 -9.41 24.55 -1.70
C LYS A 17 -10.42 23.77 -0.85
N ASP A 18 -11.39 23.12 -1.51
CA ASP A 18 -12.46 22.31 -0.92
C ASP A 18 -12.15 20.81 -1.13
N ASP A 19 -11.60 20.19 -0.12
CA ASP A 19 -11.08 18.83 -0.13
C ASP A 19 -12.14 17.74 -0.49
N MET A 20 -13.39 17.94 -0.08
CA MET A 20 -14.46 16.96 -0.34
C MET A 20 -14.89 16.87 -1.81
N ARG A 21 -14.74 17.94 -2.56
CA ARG A 21 -15.11 17.96 -3.99
C ARG A 21 -14.01 17.37 -4.89
N CYS A 22 -12.83 17.12 -4.33
CA CYS A 22 -11.69 16.66 -5.11
C CYS A 22 -11.88 15.22 -5.59
N TYR A 23 -12.37 14.33 -4.73
CA TYR A 23 -12.63 12.92 -5.07
C TYR A 23 -13.66 12.81 -6.20
N ASP A 24 -14.84 13.39 -6.02
CA ASP A 24 -15.92 13.34 -7.01
C ASP A 24 -15.49 13.92 -8.36
N LYS A 25 -14.69 14.98 -8.35
CA LYS A 25 -14.16 15.60 -9.55
C LYS A 25 -13.21 14.66 -10.29
N LEU A 26 -12.28 14.02 -9.59
CA LEU A 26 -11.32 13.08 -10.18
C LEU A 26 -12.03 11.86 -10.76
N VAL A 27 -12.99 11.31 -10.04
CA VAL A 27 -13.81 10.19 -10.53
C VAL A 27 -14.58 10.57 -11.79
N LYS A 28 -15.23 11.73 -11.82
CA LYS A 28 -15.94 12.23 -13.02
C LYS A 28 -15.01 12.44 -14.22
N MET A 29 -13.76 12.77 -13.98
CA MET A 29 -12.73 12.94 -15.02
C MET A 29 -12.08 11.61 -15.43
N GLY A 30 -12.42 10.49 -14.78
CA GLY A 30 -11.79 9.19 -15.04
C GLY A 30 -10.33 9.10 -14.61
N GLU A 31 -9.92 9.90 -13.62
CA GLU A 31 -8.55 10.01 -13.17
C GLU A 31 -8.29 9.13 -11.95
N PHE A 32 -7.38 8.17 -12.11
CA PHE A 32 -7.04 7.19 -11.08
C PHE A 32 -5.52 6.96 -11.02
N ASP A 33 -5.01 6.61 -9.84
CA ASP A 33 -3.61 6.32 -9.61
C ASP A 33 -3.31 4.83 -9.60
N ILE A 34 -4.20 4.05 -9.00
CA ILE A 34 -4.06 2.60 -8.82
C ILE A 34 -5.19 1.89 -9.56
N GLU A 35 -4.82 0.88 -10.34
CA GLU A 35 -5.74 -0.05 -10.94
C GLU A 35 -5.34 -1.48 -10.56
N ILE A 36 -6.27 -2.21 -9.93
CA ILE A 36 -6.07 -3.58 -9.49
C ILE A 36 -7.24 -4.40 -10.02
N GLN A 37 -6.95 -5.38 -10.86
CA GLN A 37 -7.96 -6.12 -11.59
C GLN A 37 -8.84 -5.14 -12.39
N HIS A 38 -10.10 -4.92 -12.00
CA HIS A 38 -11.02 -3.99 -12.66
C HIS A 38 -11.38 -2.79 -11.75
N HIS A 39 -10.76 -2.70 -10.58
CA HIS A 39 -11.04 -1.64 -9.62
C HIS A 39 -10.03 -0.51 -9.75
N LYS A 40 -10.53 0.72 -9.76
CA LYS A 40 -9.74 1.94 -9.90
C LYS A 40 -9.83 2.76 -8.63
N TYR A 41 -8.68 3.22 -8.15
CA TYR A 41 -8.57 3.94 -6.89
C TYR A 41 -7.75 5.21 -7.03
N ILE A 42 -8.14 6.23 -6.28
CA ILE A 42 -7.32 7.43 -6.05
C ILE A 42 -6.42 7.14 -4.86
N TRP A 43 -5.12 7.39 -5.04
CA TRP A 43 -4.12 7.14 -4.02
C TRP A 43 -3.67 8.45 -3.38
N ASN A 44 -3.53 8.43 -2.04
CA ASN A 44 -2.96 9.53 -1.26
C ASN A 44 -3.61 10.89 -1.55
N LEU A 45 -4.96 10.89 -1.57
CA LEU A 45 -5.77 12.06 -1.95
C LEU A 45 -5.54 13.27 -1.03
N THR A 46 -5.27 13.03 0.26
CA THR A 46 -5.05 14.08 1.28
C THR A 46 -3.89 13.71 2.19
N ASP A 47 -3.18 14.73 2.68
CA ASP A 47 -2.06 14.57 3.59
C ASP A 47 -2.51 14.45 5.05
N LYS A 48 -3.73 14.93 5.37
CA LYS A 48 -4.24 14.98 6.74
C LYS A 48 -5.68 14.46 6.82
N GLY A 49 -5.98 13.78 7.92
CA GLY A 49 -7.33 13.34 8.23
C GLY A 49 -7.91 12.32 7.25
N TRP A 50 -7.09 11.58 6.53
CA TRP A 50 -7.55 10.59 5.54
C TRP A 50 -8.50 9.56 6.16
N VAL A 51 -8.18 9.03 7.33
CA VAL A 51 -8.96 7.97 8.01
C VAL A 51 -10.39 8.45 8.36
N THR A 52 -10.55 9.73 8.68
CA THR A 52 -11.83 10.30 9.11
C THR A 52 -12.67 10.86 7.96
N ARG A 53 -12.18 10.82 6.73
CA ARG A 53 -12.92 11.31 5.56
C ARG A 53 -14.07 10.38 5.19
N LYS A 54 -15.16 10.96 4.70
CA LYS A 54 -16.34 10.22 4.23
C LYS A 54 -16.02 9.32 3.03
N ASP A 55 -15.06 9.72 2.20
CA ASP A 55 -14.63 9.01 0.99
C ASP A 55 -13.37 8.13 1.20
N SER A 56 -12.91 7.95 2.44
CA SER A 56 -11.74 7.13 2.76
C SER A 56 -11.88 5.68 2.28
N HIS A 57 -13.10 5.14 2.28
CA HIS A 57 -13.39 3.77 1.81
C HIS A 57 -13.24 3.59 0.29
N CYS A 58 -13.24 4.69 -0.47
CA CYS A 58 -13.05 4.68 -1.94
C CYS A 58 -11.62 5.08 -2.36
N THR A 59 -10.77 5.41 -1.40
CA THR A 59 -9.41 5.89 -1.65
C THR A 59 -8.39 5.02 -0.94
N ILE A 60 -7.16 5.04 -1.44
CA ILE A 60 -6.06 4.29 -0.84
C ILE A 60 -5.09 5.29 -0.19
N GLY A 61 -4.86 5.14 1.10
CA GLY A 61 -3.87 5.92 1.84
C GLY A 61 -2.44 5.39 1.66
N CYS A 62 -1.45 6.18 2.04
CA CYS A 62 -0.06 5.76 2.14
C CYS A 62 0.40 5.74 3.61
N ILE A 63 1.65 5.38 3.86
CA ILE A 63 2.22 5.36 5.22
C ILE A 63 2.05 6.70 5.96
N HIS A 64 2.20 7.83 5.24
CA HIS A 64 2.10 9.16 5.85
C HIS A 64 0.66 9.51 6.26
N THR A 65 -0.33 9.06 5.49
CA THR A 65 -1.75 9.35 5.77
C THR A 65 -2.32 8.49 6.89
N THR A 66 -1.66 7.36 7.20
CA THR A 66 -2.02 6.47 8.30
C THR A 66 -1.19 6.67 9.56
N GLN A 67 -0.20 7.56 9.51
CA GLN A 67 0.67 7.84 10.63
C GLN A 67 -0.14 8.42 11.81
N GLY A 68 0.05 7.84 13.00
CA GLY A 68 -0.64 8.25 14.22
C GLY A 68 -2.07 7.70 14.36
N TYR A 69 -2.53 6.88 13.43
CA TYR A 69 -3.83 6.20 13.54
C TYR A 69 -3.65 4.71 13.74
N ASP A 70 -4.39 4.16 14.70
CA ASP A 70 -4.59 2.73 14.87
C ASP A 70 -6.02 2.38 14.41
N MET A 71 -6.13 1.36 13.56
CA MET A 71 -7.39 0.93 12.94
C MET A 71 -7.78 -0.45 13.45
N ASN A 72 -9.08 -0.72 13.60
CA ASN A 72 -9.50 -2.07 13.95
C ASN A 72 -9.01 -3.09 12.92
N TYR A 73 -9.18 -2.77 11.64
CA TYR A 73 -8.70 -3.58 10.52
C TYR A 73 -8.03 -2.68 9.49
N VAL A 74 -6.98 -3.19 8.86
CA VAL A 74 -6.31 -2.50 7.75
C VAL A 74 -6.21 -3.40 6.53
N GLY A 75 -6.52 -2.86 5.35
CA GLY A 75 -6.23 -3.50 4.07
C GLY A 75 -4.89 -3.00 3.55
N VAL A 76 -3.94 -3.88 3.29
CA VAL A 76 -2.60 -3.56 2.80
C VAL A 76 -2.40 -4.13 1.41
N ILE A 77 -2.01 -3.27 0.48
CA ILE A 77 -1.71 -3.64 -0.89
C ILE A 77 -0.20 -3.56 -1.08
N PHE A 78 0.42 -4.70 -1.30
CA PHE A 78 1.81 -4.82 -1.72
C PHE A 78 1.89 -4.54 -3.21
N GLY A 79 2.72 -3.58 -3.60
CA GLY A 79 2.90 -3.23 -4.99
C GLY A 79 3.85 -4.17 -5.73
N GLU A 80 4.11 -3.88 -7.00
CA GLU A 80 5.01 -4.68 -7.83
C GLU A 80 6.50 -4.54 -7.46
N GLU A 81 6.85 -3.61 -6.57
CA GLU A 81 8.22 -3.45 -6.08
C GLU A 81 8.65 -4.54 -5.11
N ILE A 82 7.70 -5.28 -4.54
CA ILE A 82 7.97 -6.42 -3.65
C ILE A 82 7.66 -7.74 -4.36
N ASP A 83 8.62 -8.65 -4.33
CA ASP A 83 8.53 -9.99 -4.87
C ASP A 83 9.01 -11.03 -3.85
N TYR A 84 8.64 -12.27 -4.05
CA TYR A 84 9.15 -13.41 -3.30
C TYR A 84 9.82 -14.41 -4.23
N ASN A 85 11.09 -14.67 -3.97
CA ASN A 85 11.84 -15.66 -4.73
C ASN A 85 11.83 -17.01 -4.00
N PHE A 86 11.07 -17.96 -4.54
CA PHE A 86 10.98 -19.32 -3.98
C PHE A 86 12.27 -20.12 -4.08
N SER A 87 13.16 -19.79 -5.04
CA SER A 87 14.44 -20.48 -5.20
C SER A 87 15.45 -20.09 -4.12
N THR A 88 15.45 -18.83 -3.71
CA THR A 88 16.34 -18.29 -2.65
C THR A 88 15.64 -18.22 -1.29
N ASN A 89 14.33 -18.49 -1.26
CA ASN A 89 13.48 -18.39 -0.09
C ASN A 89 13.58 -17.01 0.60
N SER A 90 13.53 -15.96 -0.21
CA SER A 90 13.72 -14.59 0.28
C SER A 90 12.83 -13.56 -0.42
N ILE A 91 12.52 -12.47 0.30
CA ILE A 91 11.85 -11.30 -0.27
C ILE A 91 12.87 -10.49 -1.08
N GLU A 92 12.51 -10.19 -2.32
CA GLU A 92 13.27 -9.36 -3.22
C GLU A 92 12.57 -8.02 -3.47
N ILE A 93 13.36 -6.95 -3.64
CA ILE A 93 12.84 -5.62 -3.95
C ILE A 93 13.28 -5.20 -5.34
N ASN A 94 12.31 -4.97 -6.20
CA ASN A 94 12.51 -4.39 -7.51
C ASN A 94 12.47 -2.86 -7.43
N LEU A 95 13.63 -2.25 -7.34
CA LEU A 95 13.77 -0.80 -7.20
C LEU A 95 13.23 -0.02 -8.42
N ASP A 96 13.13 -0.63 -9.60
CA ASP A 96 12.62 0.04 -10.79
C ASP A 96 11.11 0.28 -10.71
N LYS A 97 10.44 -0.58 -9.96
CA LYS A 97 9.01 -0.46 -9.66
C LYS A 97 8.70 0.51 -8.51
N TYR A 98 9.69 0.89 -7.71
CA TYR A 98 9.51 1.88 -6.64
C TYR A 98 9.48 3.30 -7.19
N LYS A 99 8.41 4.05 -6.91
CA LYS A 99 8.10 5.34 -7.56
C LYS A 99 8.39 6.59 -6.73
N ASP A 100 8.82 6.46 -5.47
CA ASP A 100 9.27 7.63 -4.71
C ASP A 100 10.64 8.09 -5.18
N LYS A 101 10.64 9.03 -6.14
CA LYS A 101 11.86 9.57 -6.75
C LYS A 101 12.77 10.29 -5.75
N LYS A 102 12.20 10.96 -4.74
CA LYS A 102 12.98 11.73 -3.76
C LYS A 102 13.80 10.81 -2.88
N VAL A 103 13.19 9.74 -2.41
CA VAL A 103 13.85 8.74 -1.58
C VAL A 103 14.85 7.94 -2.42
N LYS A 104 14.47 7.53 -3.62
CA LYS A 104 15.30 6.72 -4.51
C LYS A 104 16.61 7.43 -4.92
N GLN A 105 16.60 8.74 -5.14
CA GLN A 105 17.77 9.50 -5.60
C GLN A 105 18.85 9.68 -4.53
N ASN A 106 18.46 9.71 -3.26
CA ASN A 106 19.35 10.09 -2.16
C ASN A 106 19.68 8.93 -1.22
N THR A 107 19.36 7.70 -1.61
CA THR A 107 19.40 6.55 -0.71
C THR A 107 20.18 5.40 -1.35
N ASP A 108 21.09 4.81 -0.58
CA ASP A 108 21.75 3.55 -0.93
C ASP A 108 20.72 2.43 -1.17
N LYS A 109 21.02 1.51 -2.09
CA LYS A 109 20.08 0.47 -2.52
C LYS A 109 19.67 -0.49 -1.39
N GLU A 110 20.63 -0.88 -0.55
CA GLU A 110 20.34 -1.81 0.55
C GLU A 110 19.52 -1.11 1.65
N TYR A 111 19.87 0.14 1.94
CA TYR A 111 19.07 0.95 2.86
C TYR A 111 17.66 1.20 2.33
N LEU A 112 17.51 1.45 1.03
CA LEU A 112 16.20 1.64 0.38
C LEU A 112 15.34 0.38 0.46
N LYS A 113 15.94 -0.81 0.25
CA LYS A 113 15.27 -2.08 0.44
C LYS A 113 14.70 -2.23 1.86
N ASN A 114 15.53 -1.96 2.85
CA ASN A 114 15.12 -2.00 4.26
C ASN A 114 14.02 -0.98 4.58
N LEU A 115 14.09 0.22 3.99
CA LEU A 115 13.08 1.25 4.16
C LEU A 115 11.71 0.82 3.57
N ILE A 116 11.70 0.18 2.41
CA ILE A 116 10.48 -0.35 1.79
C ILE A 116 9.88 -1.45 2.68
N LEU A 117 10.68 -2.39 3.16
CA LEU A 117 10.22 -3.44 4.06
C LEU A 117 9.64 -2.87 5.36
N ASN A 118 10.34 -1.91 5.97
CA ASN A 118 9.89 -1.23 7.19
C ASN A 118 8.59 -0.44 6.96
N THR A 119 8.41 0.13 5.76
CA THR A 119 7.15 0.80 5.38
C THR A 119 5.99 -0.17 5.45
N TYR A 120 6.10 -1.34 4.82
CA TYR A 120 5.04 -2.35 4.85
C TYR A 120 4.82 -2.93 6.25
N THR A 121 5.88 -3.19 7.01
CA THR A 121 5.79 -3.62 8.41
C THR A 121 5.01 -2.59 9.24
N THR A 122 5.31 -1.30 9.07
CA THR A 122 4.62 -0.22 9.78
C THR A 122 3.14 -0.14 9.41
N ILE A 123 2.80 -0.29 8.13
CA ILE A 123 1.41 -0.26 7.68
C ILE A 123 0.63 -1.47 8.22
N LEU A 124 1.21 -2.66 8.19
CA LEU A 124 0.61 -3.88 8.74
C LEU A 124 0.33 -3.74 10.25
N ALA A 125 1.26 -3.14 10.99
CA ALA A 125 1.11 -2.92 12.43
C ALA A 125 -0.02 -1.92 12.80
N ARG A 126 -0.67 -1.27 11.84
CA ARG A 126 -1.81 -0.37 12.10
C ARG A 126 -3.14 -1.10 12.32
N GLY A 127 -3.23 -2.39 12.03
CA GLY A 127 -4.44 -3.18 12.24
C GLY A 127 -4.45 -3.85 13.61
N ILE A 128 -5.18 -3.29 14.60
CA ILE A 128 -5.23 -3.82 15.97
C ILE A 128 -5.85 -5.22 16.02
N LYS A 129 -6.94 -5.44 15.28
CA LYS A 129 -7.67 -6.71 15.25
C LYS A 129 -7.26 -7.62 14.11
N GLY A 130 -6.67 -7.05 13.05
CA GLY A 130 -6.21 -7.83 11.92
C GLY A 130 -5.92 -7.01 10.67
N CYS A 131 -5.29 -7.70 9.72
CA CYS A 131 -4.92 -7.15 8.43
C CYS A 131 -5.47 -8.02 7.31
N TYR A 132 -5.97 -7.38 6.27
CA TYR A 132 -6.21 -8.00 4.97
C TYR A 132 -5.06 -7.64 4.06
N VAL A 133 -4.48 -8.60 3.38
CA VAL A 133 -3.34 -8.38 2.50
C VAL A 133 -3.64 -8.81 1.07
N TYR A 134 -3.13 -8.05 0.13
CA TYR A 134 -3.15 -8.36 -1.29
C TYR A 134 -1.80 -7.96 -1.88
N ALA A 135 -1.22 -8.80 -2.73
CA ALA A 135 0.00 -8.47 -3.46
C ALA A 135 -0.25 -8.44 -4.97
N CYS A 136 0.26 -7.39 -5.62
CA CYS A 136 0.19 -7.27 -7.08
C CYS A 136 1.11 -8.27 -7.79
N ASN A 137 2.23 -8.63 -7.16
CA ASN A 137 3.14 -9.65 -7.67
C ASN A 137 2.60 -11.05 -7.33
N PRO A 138 2.45 -11.96 -8.33
CA PRO A 138 1.90 -13.30 -8.11
C PRO A 138 2.70 -14.16 -7.13
N ASN A 139 4.04 -14.13 -7.18
CA ASN A 139 4.88 -14.91 -6.27
C ASN A 139 4.73 -14.44 -4.83
N MET A 140 4.67 -13.11 -4.64
CA MET A 140 4.43 -12.53 -3.32
C MET A 140 3.03 -12.84 -2.80
N GLN A 141 2.02 -12.85 -3.68
CA GLN A 141 0.65 -13.23 -3.31
C GLN A 141 0.61 -14.71 -2.87
N GLU A 142 1.22 -15.61 -3.62
CA GLU A 142 1.30 -17.02 -3.28
C GLU A 142 2.03 -17.25 -1.95
N TYR A 143 3.16 -16.55 -1.74
CA TYR A 143 3.89 -16.61 -0.47
C TYR A 143 3.00 -16.18 0.72
N LEU A 144 2.30 -15.06 0.59
CA LEU A 144 1.42 -14.57 1.64
C LEU A 144 0.29 -15.55 1.95
N GLU A 145 -0.33 -16.16 0.95
CA GLU A 145 -1.38 -17.16 1.12
C GLU A 145 -0.87 -18.38 1.88
N GLN A 146 0.29 -18.90 1.49
CA GLN A 146 0.92 -20.04 2.17
C GLN A 146 1.33 -19.70 3.60
N PHE A 147 1.93 -18.52 3.82
CA PHE A 147 2.39 -18.08 5.13
C PHE A 147 1.22 -17.85 6.10
N ILE A 148 0.16 -17.16 5.67
CA ILE A 148 -1.01 -16.86 6.49
C ILE A 148 -1.78 -18.15 6.84
N ALA A 149 -1.96 -19.05 5.90
CA ALA A 149 -2.59 -20.33 6.14
C ALA A 149 -1.83 -21.15 7.19
N LYS A 150 -0.48 -21.17 7.09
CA LYS A 150 0.39 -21.86 8.07
C LYS A 150 0.32 -21.20 9.45
N ALA A 151 0.37 -19.87 9.51
CA ALA A 151 0.30 -19.12 10.76
C ALA A 151 -1.04 -19.34 11.47
N ASN A 152 -2.16 -19.34 10.74
CA ASN A 152 -3.49 -19.56 11.30
C ASN A 152 -3.63 -20.97 11.88
N LYS A 153 -3.10 -22.00 11.23
CA LYS A 153 -3.09 -23.37 11.78
C LYS A 153 -2.36 -23.48 13.10
N VAL A 154 -1.19 -22.83 13.20
CA VAL A 154 -0.41 -22.80 14.44
C VAL A 154 -1.16 -22.09 15.56
N THR A 155 -1.82 -20.97 15.26
CA THR A 155 -2.58 -20.18 16.25
C THR A 155 -3.82 -20.93 16.74
N LEU A 156 -4.48 -21.71 15.87
CA LEU A 156 -5.68 -22.49 16.22
C LEU A 156 -5.33 -23.85 16.85
N GLY A 157 -4.05 -24.19 17.00
CA GLY A 157 -3.62 -25.45 17.60
C GLY A 157 -3.85 -26.68 16.72
N GLU A 158 -4.13 -26.49 15.46
CA GLU A 158 -4.22 -27.57 14.48
C GLU A 158 -2.82 -28.10 14.15
N LYS A 159 -2.58 -29.38 14.46
CA LYS A 159 -1.31 -30.08 14.15
C LYS A 159 -1.31 -30.65 12.75
#